data_c07e216afb9e504df3811b089933d850
#
_entry.id   c07e216afb9e504df3811b089933d850
#
_cell.length_a   1.000
_cell.length_b   1.000
_cell.length_c   1.000
_cell.angle_alpha   90.00
_cell.angle_beta   90.00
_cell.angle_gamma   90.00
#
_symmetry.space_group_name_H-M   'P 1'
#
loop_
_entity.id
_entity.type
_entity.pdbx_description
1 polymer ?
#
loop_
_entity_poly.entity_id
_entity_poly.type
_entity_poly.pdbx_seq_one_letter_code
_entity_poly.pdbx_strand_id
1 'polypeptide(L)'
;MRVPSLTLAVACAALLAPAAARHHIAEEPVARREGAVGAADLLAKVRGCAQISRGRYRSDEGAPAAVPVCATRDAVFWKADLDIDCDGRPGPRCNRRTDPLFSAATAFQQSDGRDLSAESLPYIVVPAVSRIWDHGVRGGSVAAVVYRNRVQYAVVGDLGPRGIIGEASYATARGLGINPDPRGGGAASGVTYIVFKDSQVKPIEDHAAAVATGQRLARLFVRGKWPGVRPPTSRRPPAAPRR
;
A
#
# COMPACT_ATOMS: atom_id res chain seq x y z
N MET A 1 -6.15 -54.59 78.60
CA MET A 1 -5.41 -54.78 77.36
C MET A 1 -5.73 -53.59 76.47
N ARG A 2 -4.79 -52.68 76.29
CA ARG A 2 -4.96 -51.48 75.43
C ARG A 2 -4.14 -51.71 74.16
N VAL A 3 -4.79 -51.61 72.98
CA VAL A 3 -4.16 -51.75 71.69
C VAL A 3 -3.84 -50.32 71.17
N PRO A 4 -2.64 -49.98 70.73
CA PRO A 4 -2.35 -48.67 70.18
C PRO A 4 -2.70 -48.64 68.71
N SER A 5 -3.47 -47.61 68.33
CA SER A 5 -3.78 -47.28 66.90
C SER A 5 -2.59 -46.63 66.23
N LEU A 6 -2.15 -47.19 65.12
CA LEU A 6 -1.10 -46.70 64.29
C LEU A 6 -1.74 -45.77 63.21
N THR A 7 -1.49 -44.47 63.28
CA THR A 7 -1.92 -43.51 62.25
C THR A 7 -0.87 -43.42 61.13
N LEU A 8 -1.25 -43.81 59.92
CA LEU A 8 -0.46 -43.75 58.76
C LEU A 8 -0.63 -42.33 58.11
N ALA A 9 0.43 -41.55 58.17
CA ALA A 9 0.45 -40.25 57.49
C ALA A 9 0.82 -40.40 56.00
N VAL A 10 -0.10 -40.10 55.09
CA VAL A 10 0.13 -40.06 53.65
C VAL A 10 0.64 -38.68 53.30
N ALA A 11 1.90 -38.57 52.90
CA ALA A 11 2.48 -37.32 52.37
C ALA A 11 2.14 -37.18 50.86
N CYS A 12 1.26 -36.24 50.53
CA CYS A 12 1.03 -35.86 49.14
C CYS A 12 2.17 -34.94 48.68
N ALA A 13 3.07 -35.45 47.82
CA ALA A 13 4.03 -34.65 47.11
C ALA A 13 3.33 -33.97 45.94
N ALA A 14 3.11 -32.65 46.05
CA ALA A 14 2.62 -31.83 44.93
C ALA A 14 3.76 -31.60 43.94
N LEU A 15 3.67 -32.20 42.75
CA LEU A 15 4.53 -31.96 41.61
C LEU A 15 4.16 -30.58 41.01
N LEU A 16 4.95 -29.57 41.31
CA LEU A 16 4.93 -28.27 40.64
C LEU A 16 5.52 -28.44 39.23
N ALA A 17 4.67 -28.55 38.23
CA ALA A 17 5.08 -28.46 36.83
C ALA A 17 5.48 -27.01 36.52
N PRO A 18 6.63 -26.76 35.85
CA PRO A 18 6.99 -25.41 35.44
C PRO A 18 5.99 -24.92 34.40
N ALA A 19 5.37 -23.74 34.64
CA ALA A 19 4.54 -23.05 33.69
C ALA A 19 5.42 -22.66 32.48
N ALA A 20 5.19 -23.33 31.35
CA ALA A 20 5.83 -22.97 30.10
C ALA A 20 5.44 -21.51 29.77
N ALA A 21 6.39 -20.63 29.88
CA ALA A 21 6.23 -19.24 29.42
C ALA A 21 5.89 -19.26 27.94
N ARG A 22 4.61 -18.99 27.60
CA ARG A 22 4.19 -18.76 26.24
C ARG A 22 4.87 -17.46 25.80
N HIS A 23 5.94 -17.59 25.02
CA HIS A 23 6.47 -16.46 24.29
C HIS A 23 5.36 -15.99 23.35
N HIS A 24 4.70 -14.90 23.71
CA HIS A 24 3.94 -14.10 22.76
C HIS A 24 4.96 -13.56 21.77
N ILE A 25 5.12 -14.27 20.65
CA ILE A 25 5.76 -13.71 19.47
C ILE A 25 4.82 -12.58 19.07
N ALA A 26 5.20 -11.34 19.38
CA ALA A 26 4.50 -10.16 18.90
C ALA A 26 4.47 -10.27 17.38
N GLU A 27 3.29 -10.45 16.83
CA GLU A 27 3.10 -10.50 15.37
C GLU A 27 3.56 -9.17 14.80
N GLU A 28 4.71 -9.17 14.12
CA GLU A 28 5.19 -7.96 13.44
C GLU A 28 4.11 -7.46 12.49
N PRO A 29 3.85 -6.13 12.45
CA PRO A 29 2.84 -5.58 11.57
C PRO A 29 3.05 -6.05 10.13
N VAL A 30 1.96 -6.40 9.45
CA VAL A 30 1.93 -6.92 8.07
C VAL A 30 2.81 -6.09 7.12
N ALA A 31 2.81 -4.77 7.26
CA ALA A 31 3.62 -3.86 6.45
C ALA A 31 5.14 -4.10 6.52
N ARG A 32 5.66 -4.61 7.63
CA ARG A 32 7.07 -4.98 7.76
C ARG A 32 7.41 -6.29 7.04
N ARG A 33 6.43 -7.20 6.93
CA ARG A 33 6.58 -8.48 6.24
C ARG A 33 6.44 -8.34 4.73
N GLU A 34 5.72 -7.32 4.23
CA GLU A 34 5.54 -7.09 2.80
C GLU A 34 6.82 -6.53 2.14
N GLY A 35 7.65 -5.82 2.87
CA GLY A 35 8.84 -5.16 2.34
C GLY A 35 10.07 -6.07 2.23
N ALA A 36 10.21 -6.82 1.14
CA ALA A 36 11.51 -7.43 0.80
C ALA A 36 12.57 -6.38 0.40
N VAL A 37 12.15 -5.13 0.10
CA VAL A 37 12.98 -3.94 -0.16
C VAL A 37 12.69 -2.92 0.92
N GLY A 38 13.72 -2.38 1.55
CA GLY A 38 13.59 -1.42 2.63
C GLY A 38 12.97 -0.08 2.17
N ALA A 39 12.25 0.59 3.07
CA ALA A 39 11.71 1.93 2.82
C ALA A 39 12.81 2.92 2.38
N ALA A 40 13.96 2.90 3.03
CA ALA A 40 15.08 3.77 2.71
C ALA A 40 15.59 3.58 1.26
N ASP A 41 15.62 2.34 0.78
CA ASP A 41 16.07 2.02 -0.59
C ASP A 41 15.09 2.57 -1.64
N LEU A 42 13.78 2.45 -1.40
CA LEU A 42 12.74 3.01 -2.26
C LEU A 42 12.80 4.54 -2.26
N LEU A 43 12.89 5.16 -1.07
CA LEU A 43 12.97 6.61 -0.92
C LEU A 43 14.22 7.19 -1.58
N ALA A 44 15.34 6.47 -1.59
CA ALA A 44 16.55 6.88 -2.27
C ALA A 44 16.36 7.04 -3.79
N LYS A 45 15.43 6.30 -4.41
CA LYS A 45 15.14 6.35 -5.84
C LYS A 45 14.21 7.50 -6.25
N VAL A 46 13.54 8.13 -5.29
CA VAL A 46 12.55 9.20 -5.53
C VAL A 46 12.95 10.52 -4.84
N ARG A 47 14.25 10.76 -4.71
CA ARG A 47 14.79 12.02 -4.14
C ARG A 47 14.61 13.22 -5.08
N GLY A 48 14.89 13.03 -6.36
CA GLY A 48 14.70 14.06 -7.38
C GLY A 48 13.32 13.97 -8.02
N CYS A 49 12.75 15.11 -8.42
CA CYS A 49 11.45 15.20 -9.05
C CYS A 49 11.56 15.72 -10.49
N ALA A 50 11.45 14.82 -11.47
CA ALA A 50 11.09 15.21 -12.82
C ALA A 50 9.57 15.37 -12.86
N GLN A 51 9.07 16.58 -12.67
CA GLN A 51 7.63 16.85 -12.54
C GLN A 51 6.93 16.57 -13.87
N ILE A 52 5.83 15.80 -13.81
CA ILE A 52 4.96 15.49 -14.94
C ILE A 52 3.58 16.17 -14.84
N SER A 53 3.18 16.56 -13.63
CA SER A 53 1.91 17.27 -13.42
C SER A 53 1.94 18.67 -13.99
N ARG A 54 0.79 19.12 -14.53
CA ARG A 54 0.56 20.53 -14.87
C ARG A 54 0.23 21.30 -13.58
N GLY A 55 1.22 21.89 -12.94
CA GLY A 55 1.05 22.50 -11.63
C GLY A 55 1.22 21.49 -10.49
N ARG A 56 0.65 21.80 -9.35
CA ARG A 56 0.75 20.99 -8.12
C ARG A 56 -0.64 20.64 -7.61
N TYR A 57 -0.73 19.54 -6.93
CA TYR A 57 -1.93 19.09 -6.24
C TYR A 57 -1.98 19.67 -4.82
N ARG A 58 -3.17 19.61 -4.23
CA ARG A 58 -3.41 19.90 -2.81
C ARG A 58 -3.42 18.58 -2.04
N SER A 59 -3.10 18.61 -0.77
CA SER A 59 -3.38 17.50 0.14
C SER A 59 -4.87 17.46 0.48
N ASP A 60 -5.46 18.61 0.82
CA ASP A 60 -6.84 18.76 1.25
C ASP A 60 -7.59 19.85 0.49
N GLU A 61 -8.91 19.87 0.63
CA GLU A 61 -9.72 21.01 0.21
C GLU A 61 -9.29 22.27 1.01
N GLY A 62 -9.00 23.33 0.29
CA GLY A 62 -8.51 24.58 0.90
C GLY A 62 -7.02 24.63 1.20
N ALA A 63 -6.29 23.51 1.19
CA ALA A 63 -4.85 23.51 1.34
C ALA A 63 -4.12 24.16 0.16
N PRO A 64 -2.89 24.69 0.33
CA PRO A 64 -2.09 25.19 -0.78
C PRO A 64 -1.75 24.09 -1.77
N ALA A 65 -1.73 24.41 -3.07
CA ALA A 65 -1.27 23.48 -4.10
C ALA A 65 0.25 23.31 -4.01
N ALA A 66 0.71 22.32 -3.26
CA ALA A 66 2.11 22.12 -2.92
C ALA A 66 2.71 20.80 -3.41
N VAL A 67 1.88 19.81 -3.76
CA VAL A 67 2.31 18.44 -4.10
C VAL A 67 2.57 18.27 -5.60
N PRO A 68 3.83 18.18 -6.08
CA PRO A 68 4.13 17.81 -7.43
C PRO A 68 3.98 16.30 -7.62
N VAL A 69 3.52 15.88 -8.80
CA VAL A 69 3.64 14.50 -9.25
C VAL A 69 4.83 14.40 -10.18
N CYS A 70 5.69 13.45 -9.90
CA CYS A 70 6.98 13.26 -10.52
C CYS A 70 7.04 11.89 -11.21
N ALA A 71 7.94 11.73 -12.17
CA ALA A 71 8.23 10.43 -12.76
C ALA A 71 9.72 10.12 -12.77
N THR A 72 10.01 8.84 -12.65
CA THR A 72 11.25 8.22 -13.11
C THR A 72 10.98 7.48 -14.41
N ARG A 73 11.98 6.79 -14.95
CA ARG A 73 11.77 5.85 -16.06
C ARG A 73 10.70 4.81 -15.71
N ASP A 74 10.72 4.31 -14.48
CA ASP A 74 10.08 3.06 -14.06
C ASP A 74 8.85 3.27 -13.17
N ALA A 75 8.68 4.47 -12.61
CA ALA A 75 7.60 4.78 -11.69
C ALA A 75 7.10 6.23 -11.82
N VAL A 76 5.85 6.44 -11.42
CA VAL A 76 5.28 7.74 -11.06
C VAL A 76 5.24 7.83 -9.55
N PHE A 77 5.55 9.00 -8.97
CA PHE A 77 5.56 9.13 -7.52
C PHE A 77 5.21 10.55 -7.07
N TRP A 78 4.73 10.63 -5.84
CA TRP A 78 4.50 11.89 -5.12
C TRP A 78 4.71 11.71 -3.63
N LYS A 79 4.86 12.81 -2.91
CA LYS A 79 4.92 12.86 -1.46
C LYS A 79 3.80 13.75 -0.96
N ALA A 80 2.95 13.20 -0.11
CA ALA A 80 1.77 13.89 0.40
C ALA A 80 1.52 13.48 1.86
N ASP A 81 0.36 13.77 2.33
CA ASP A 81 -0.33 13.21 3.48
C ASP A 81 -0.88 11.80 3.19
N LEU A 82 -1.73 11.30 4.06
CA LEU A 82 -2.60 10.17 3.81
C LEU A 82 -3.93 10.40 4.51
N ASP A 83 -4.94 10.69 3.72
CA ASP A 83 -6.34 10.67 4.14
C ASP A 83 -6.93 9.28 3.99
N ILE A 84 -7.86 8.96 4.89
CA ILE A 84 -8.47 7.64 4.90
C ILE A 84 -9.66 7.61 3.94
N ASP A 85 -9.48 6.87 2.87
CA ASP A 85 -10.57 6.49 1.98
C ASP A 85 -11.26 5.23 2.50
N CYS A 86 -12.56 5.34 2.73
CA CYS A 86 -13.43 4.25 3.17
C CYS A 86 -14.42 3.80 2.07
N ASP A 87 -14.32 4.32 0.87
CA ASP A 87 -15.27 4.09 -0.20
C ASP A 87 -15.32 2.63 -0.69
N GLY A 88 -16.42 2.27 -1.33
CA GLY A 88 -16.68 0.94 -1.88
C GLY A 88 -17.61 0.11 -1.02
N ARG A 89 -17.37 -1.19 -0.97
CA ARG A 89 -18.21 -2.13 -0.26
C ARG A 89 -18.24 -1.86 1.25
N PRO A 90 -19.42 -1.57 1.84
CA PRO A 90 -19.50 -1.23 3.26
C PRO A 90 -19.10 -2.41 4.15
N GLY A 91 -18.44 -2.09 5.25
CA GLY A 91 -18.04 -3.00 6.31
C GLY A 91 -18.22 -2.40 7.70
N PRO A 92 -17.79 -3.10 8.76
CA PRO A 92 -17.95 -2.60 10.14
C PRO A 92 -17.20 -1.30 10.42
N ARG A 93 -16.08 -1.05 9.74
CA ARG A 93 -15.21 0.12 9.94
C ARG A 93 -15.40 1.20 8.89
N CYS A 94 -15.81 0.80 7.68
CA CYS A 94 -16.01 1.68 6.53
C CYS A 94 -17.48 1.64 6.10
N ASN A 95 -18.26 2.65 6.46
CA ASN A 95 -19.68 2.80 6.13
C ASN A 95 -20.16 4.21 6.48
N ARG A 96 -21.37 4.59 6.09
CA ARG A 96 -21.97 5.93 6.34
C ARG A 96 -22.04 6.36 7.81
N ARG A 97 -21.95 5.45 8.77
CA ARG A 97 -21.94 5.78 10.20
C ARG A 97 -20.53 6.10 10.71
N THR A 98 -19.52 5.48 10.14
CA THR A 98 -18.13 5.67 10.52
C THR A 98 -17.45 6.77 9.72
N ASP A 99 -17.87 6.97 8.47
CA ASP A 99 -17.37 7.99 7.57
C ASP A 99 -18.52 8.81 6.99
N PRO A 100 -18.61 10.12 7.30
CA PRO A 100 -19.65 11.00 6.75
C PRO A 100 -19.59 11.19 5.23
N LEU A 101 -18.40 11.01 4.63
CA LEU A 101 -18.17 11.17 3.19
C LEU A 101 -18.25 9.85 2.42
N PHE A 102 -18.53 8.73 3.10
CA PHE A 102 -18.60 7.39 2.53
C PHE A 102 -19.47 7.30 1.28
N SER A 103 -18.89 6.81 0.20
CA SER A 103 -19.56 6.36 -1.03
C SER A 103 -19.57 4.82 -1.08
N ALA A 104 -20.70 4.22 -1.47
CA ALA A 104 -20.78 2.76 -1.61
C ALA A 104 -20.22 2.24 -2.94
N ALA A 105 -19.37 3.01 -3.61
CA ALA A 105 -18.80 2.69 -4.92
C ALA A 105 -17.33 3.05 -4.97
N THR A 106 -16.55 2.26 -5.72
CA THR A 106 -15.20 2.59 -6.16
C THR A 106 -15.14 2.64 -7.69
N ALA A 107 -14.23 3.44 -8.24
CA ALA A 107 -14.08 3.57 -9.69
C ALA A 107 -13.66 2.26 -10.37
N PHE A 108 -12.94 1.39 -9.68
CA PHE A 108 -12.54 0.07 -10.16
C PHE A 108 -13.21 -1.00 -9.31
N GLN A 109 -13.62 -2.10 -9.96
CA GLN A 109 -14.39 -3.16 -9.33
C GLN A 109 -13.60 -4.47 -9.26
N GLN A 110 -14.02 -5.35 -8.37
CA GLN A 110 -13.53 -6.73 -8.26
C GLN A 110 -13.91 -7.55 -9.50
N SER A 111 -13.33 -8.72 -9.63
CA SER A 111 -13.60 -9.63 -10.75
C SER A 111 -15.06 -10.11 -10.83
N ASP A 112 -15.78 -10.05 -9.72
CA ASP A 112 -17.21 -10.39 -9.64
C ASP A 112 -18.13 -9.19 -9.82
N GLY A 113 -17.60 -8.02 -10.18
CA GLY A 113 -18.37 -6.77 -10.41
C GLY A 113 -18.74 -6.01 -9.16
N ARG A 114 -18.38 -6.48 -7.96
CA ARG A 114 -18.57 -5.72 -6.72
C ARG A 114 -17.51 -4.65 -6.56
N ASP A 115 -17.85 -3.59 -5.85
CA ASP A 115 -16.89 -2.55 -5.47
C ASP A 115 -15.82 -3.09 -4.53
N LEU A 116 -14.67 -2.42 -4.48
CA LEU A 116 -13.58 -2.80 -3.61
C LEU A 116 -13.98 -2.64 -2.15
N SER A 117 -13.24 -3.28 -1.25
CA SER A 117 -13.42 -3.12 0.19
C SER A 117 -12.22 -2.36 0.76
N ALA A 118 -12.43 -1.12 1.17
CA ALA A 118 -11.40 -0.31 1.80
C ALA A 118 -10.82 -0.94 3.07
N GLU A 119 -11.62 -1.73 3.81
CA GLU A 119 -11.17 -2.39 5.03
C GLU A 119 -10.20 -3.54 4.80
N SER A 120 -10.29 -4.22 3.66
CA SER A 120 -9.54 -5.47 3.41
C SER A 120 -8.52 -5.36 2.30
N LEU A 121 -8.73 -4.49 1.30
CA LEU A 121 -7.82 -4.33 0.18
C LEU A 121 -7.01 -3.04 0.34
N PRO A 122 -5.68 -3.13 0.46
CA PRO A 122 -4.83 -1.98 0.32
C PRO A 122 -4.92 -1.39 -1.10
N TYR A 123 -5.46 -0.19 -1.21
CA TYR A 123 -5.46 0.57 -2.45
C TYR A 123 -5.13 2.05 -2.20
N ILE A 124 -4.75 2.73 -3.25
CA ILE A 124 -4.55 4.18 -3.29
C ILE A 124 -5.55 4.82 -4.25
N VAL A 125 -5.86 6.08 -3.98
CA VAL A 125 -6.72 6.92 -4.79
C VAL A 125 -5.85 7.82 -5.68
N VAL A 126 -6.23 7.94 -6.95
CA VAL A 126 -5.54 8.79 -7.93
C VAL A 126 -6.52 9.81 -8.50
N PRO A 127 -6.16 11.09 -8.63
CA PRO A 127 -7.07 12.08 -9.20
C PRO A 127 -7.62 11.66 -10.56
N ALA A 128 -8.94 11.73 -10.76
CA ALA A 128 -9.63 11.27 -11.96
C ALA A 128 -9.08 11.95 -13.24
N VAL A 129 -8.70 13.23 -13.14
CA VAL A 129 -8.08 13.98 -14.23
C VAL A 129 -6.63 14.29 -13.87
N SER A 130 -5.71 13.48 -14.36
CA SER A 130 -4.29 13.56 -14.03
C SER A 130 -3.41 13.10 -15.18
N ARG A 131 -2.22 13.69 -15.30
CA ARG A 131 -1.16 13.22 -16.20
C ARG A 131 -0.57 11.88 -15.75
N ILE A 132 -0.88 11.42 -14.55
CA ILE A 132 -0.47 10.11 -14.03
C ILE A 132 -0.89 9.00 -15.01
N TRP A 133 -2.09 9.12 -15.59
CA TRP A 133 -2.65 8.16 -16.54
C TRP A 133 -1.87 8.06 -17.85
N ASP A 134 -1.21 9.14 -18.28
CA ASP A 134 -0.39 9.17 -19.51
C ASP A 134 0.93 8.41 -19.35
N HIS A 135 1.26 7.99 -18.12
CA HIS A 135 2.54 7.36 -17.77
C HIS A 135 2.44 5.88 -17.44
N GLY A 136 1.51 5.16 -18.07
CA GLY A 136 1.37 3.71 -17.89
C GLY A 136 0.75 3.29 -16.55
N VAL A 137 0.03 4.20 -15.89
CA VAL A 137 -0.78 3.91 -14.69
C VAL A 137 -2.22 3.63 -15.10
N ARG A 138 -2.86 2.67 -14.41
CA ARG A 138 -4.26 2.26 -14.65
C ARG A 138 -4.83 1.63 -13.39
N GLY A 139 -6.14 1.34 -13.38
CA GLY A 139 -6.74 0.53 -12.32
C GLY A 139 -6.01 -0.80 -12.14
N GLY A 140 -5.72 -1.17 -10.91
CA GLY A 140 -4.92 -2.35 -10.58
C GLY A 140 -3.40 -2.18 -10.74
N SER A 141 -2.89 -1.01 -11.14
CA SER A 141 -1.44 -0.74 -11.11
C SER A 141 -0.91 -0.85 -9.69
N VAL A 142 0.27 -1.46 -9.55
CA VAL A 142 0.86 -1.73 -8.24
C VAL A 142 1.61 -0.51 -7.73
N ALA A 143 1.36 -0.18 -6.47
CA ALA A 143 2.03 0.89 -5.75
C ALA A 143 2.79 0.34 -4.54
N ALA A 144 3.92 0.97 -4.22
CA ALA A 144 4.56 0.88 -2.91
C ALA A 144 4.28 2.20 -2.18
N VAL A 145 3.52 2.12 -1.09
CA VAL A 145 3.26 3.26 -0.20
C VAL A 145 4.23 3.18 0.95
N VAL A 146 4.96 4.26 1.19
CA VAL A 146 6.03 4.31 2.19
C VAL A 146 5.70 5.36 3.23
N TYR A 147 5.70 4.95 4.49
CA TYR A 147 5.57 5.84 5.64
C TYR A 147 6.60 5.47 6.71
N ARG A 148 7.45 6.43 7.07
CA ARG A 148 8.59 6.19 7.97
C ARG A 148 9.47 5.04 7.44
N ASN A 149 9.58 3.94 8.20
CA ASN A 149 10.36 2.75 7.82
C ASN A 149 9.49 1.59 7.31
N ARG A 150 8.19 1.83 7.02
CA ARG A 150 7.25 0.82 6.57
C ARG A 150 6.94 0.97 5.11
N VAL A 151 6.69 -0.16 4.46
CA VAL A 151 6.25 -0.26 3.06
C VAL A 151 4.98 -1.10 3.04
N GLN A 152 3.92 -0.58 2.42
CA GLN A 152 2.69 -1.29 2.12
C GLN A 152 2.54 -1.36 0.60
N TYR A 153 2.39 -2.55 0.06
CA TYR A 153 2.00 -2.69 -1.34
C TYR A 153 0.48 -2.56 -1.47
N ALA A 154 0.08 -1.81 -2.48
CA ALA A 154 -1.31 -1.49 -2.75
C ALA A 154 -1.55 -1.50 -4.26
N VAL A 155 -2.82 -1.43 -4.66
CA VAL A 155 -3.20 -1.22 -6.06
C VAL A 155 -3.79 0.18 -6.23
N VAL A 156 -3.77 0.71 -7.45
CA VAL A 156 -4.61 1.85 -7.80
C VAL A 156 -6.05 1.35 -7.85
N GLY A 157 -6.86 1.72 -6.85
CA GLY A 157 -8.20 1.15 -6.63
C GLY A 157 -9.33 2.15 -6.81
N ASP A 158 -9.06 3.44 -6.68
CA ASP A 158 -10.12 4.44 -6.83
C ASP A 158 -9.65 5.74 -7.50
N LEU A 159 -10.64 6.58 -7.84
CA LEU A 159 -10.48 7.90 -8.45
C LEU A 159 -10.93 8.98 -7.49
N GLY A 160 -10.02 9.89 -7.16
CA GLY A 160 -10.30 11.03 -6.30
C GLY A 160 -10.65 12.32 -7.04
N PRO A 161 -10.90 13.38 -6.28
CA PRO A 161 -11.22 14.70 -6.80
C PRO A 161 -10.12 15.27 -7.68
N ARG A 162 -10.52 16.13 -8.62
CA ARG A 162 -9.56 16.88 -9.41
C ARG A 162 -8.75 17.83 -8.53
N GLY A 163 -7.45 17.69 -8.53
CA GLY A 163 -6.54 18.62 -7.87
C GLY A 163 -6.22 18.29 -6.40
N ILE A 164 -6.75 17.20 -5.85
CA ILE A 164 -6.40 16.66 -4.53
C ILE A 164 -5.69 15.31 -4.73
N ILE A 165 -4.70 15.01 -3.88
CA ILE A 165 -3.91 13.78 -3.91
C ILE A 165 -3.37 13.49 -2.51
N GLY A 166 -3.35 12.24 -2.10
CA GLY A 166 -2.88 11.85 -0.77
C GLY A 166 -3.84 10.92 -0.03
N GLU A 167 -4.71 10.22 -0.77
CA GLU A 167 -5.72 9.34 -0.18
C GLU A 167 -5.35 7.87 -0.39
N ALA A 168 -5.70 7.04 0.61
CA ALA A 168 -5.56 5.60 0.53
C ALA A 168 -6.56 4.88 1.44
N SER A 169 -6.85 3.62 1.10
CA SER A 169 -7.81 2.80 1.83
C SER A 169 -7.46 2.63 3.31
N TYR A 170 -8.49 2.37 4.12
CA TYR A 170 -8.35 1.95 5.52
C TYR A 170 -7.29 0.86 5.70
N ALA A 171 -7.28 -0.16 4.82
CA ALA A 171 -6.32 -1.25 4.88
C ALA A 171 -4.88 -0.79 4.62
N THR A 172 -4.67 0.17 3.71
CA THR A 172 -3.35 0.77 3.45
C THR A 172 -2.83 1.49 4.67
N ALA A 173 -3.64 2.36 5.28
CA ALA A 173 -3.28 3.09 6.49
C ALA A 173 -2.92 2.13 7.64
N ARG A 174 -3.77 1.13 7.89
CA ARG A 174 -3.55 0.11 8.92
C ARG A 174 -2.24 -0.64 8.70
N GLY A 175 -1.95 -1.06 7.46
CA GLY A 175 -0.72 -1.75 7.10
C GLY A 175 0.53 -0.90 7.34
N LEU A 176 0.45 0.40 7.14
CA LEU A 176 1.51 1.36 7.43
C LEU A 176 1.62 1.71 8.92
N GLY A 177 0.68 1.27 9.75
CA GLY A 177 0.59 1.65 11.17
C GLY A 177 0.19 3.11 11.37
N ILE A 178 -0.53 3.66 10.40
CA ILE A 178 -1.23 4.94 10.49
C ILE A 178 -2.60 4.64 11.11
N ASN A 179 -3.10 5.56 11.96
CA ASN A 179 -4.46 5.43 12.50
C ASN A 179 -5.47 5.42 11.34
N PRO A 180 -6.22 4.33 11.13
CA PRO A 180 -7.10 4.20 9.96
C PRO A 180 -8.51 4.76 10.20
N ASP A 181 -8.76 5.48 11.28
CA ASP A 181 -10.07 6.08 11.56
C ASP A 181 -10.40 7.15 10.51
N PRO A 182 -11.48 7.02 9.72
CA PRO A 182 -11.81 7.99 8.68
C PRO A 182 -12.19 9.39 9.21
N ARG A 183 -12.49 9.53 10.52
CA ARG A 183 -12.85 10.82 11.11
C ARG A 183 -11.69 11.61 11.69
N GLY A 184 -10.64 10.95 12.06
CA GLY A 184 -9.54 11.62 12.76
C GLY A 184 -8.23 10.84 12.69
N GLY A 185 -8.15 9.89 11.79
CA GLY A 185 -6.92 9.17 11.47
C GLY A 185 -6.11 9.86 10.39
N GLY A 186 -5.38 9.05 9.63
CA GLY A 186 -4.51 9.56 8.58
C GLY A 186 -3.15 10.01 9.06
N ALA A 187 -2.40 10.61 8.17
CA ALA A 187 -1.10 11.19 8.43
C ALA A 187 -0.97 12.52 7.69
N ALA A 188 -0.79 13.62 8.41
CA ALA A 188 -0.75 14.97 7.85
C ALA A 188 0.40 15.22 6.86
N SER A 189 1.39 14.32 6.76
CA SER A 189 2.50 14.41 5.81
C SER A 189 3.42 13.19 5.88
N GLY A 190 4.42 13.16 4.99
CA GLY A 190 5.51 12.19 5.06
C GLY A 190 5.21 10.84 4.44
N VAL A 191 4.09 10.70 3.74
CA VAL A 191 3.75 9.50 2.97
C VAL A 191 4.28 9.65 1.54
N THR A 192 4.94 8.63 1.04
CA THR A 192 5.44 8.58 -0.33
C THR A 192 4.74 7.47 -1.08
N TYR A 193 4.12 7.81 -2.19
CA TYR A 193 3.42 6.91 -3.10
C TYR A 193 4.30 6.69 -4.32
N ILE A 194 4.60 5.43 -4.63
CA ILE A 194 5.43 5.03 -5.78
C ILE A 194 4.63 4.04 -6.60
N VAL A 195 4.06 4.48 -7.71
CA VAL A 195 3.27 3.64 -8.61
C VAL A 195 4.17 3.13 -9.73
N PHE A 196 4.31 1.82 -9.84
CA PHE A 196 5.13 1.19 -10.87
C PHE A 196 4.42 1.24 -12.22
N LYS A 197 5.08 1.81 -13.24
CA LYS A 197 4.55 1.93 -14.60
C LYS A 197 4.31 0.57 -15.24
N ASP A 198 3.31 0.51 -16.09
CA ASP A 198 2.95 -0.67 -16.89
C ASP A 198 2.75 -1.95 -16.05
N SER A 199 2.43 -1.76 -14.76
CA SER A 199 2.07 -2.84 -13.85
C SER A 199 0.55 -2.97 -13.75
N GLN A 200 0.07 -4.19 -13.52
CA GLN A 200 -1.34 -4.44 -13.22
C GLN A 200 -1.49 -5.78 -12.51
N VAL A 201 -2.38 -5.83 -11.53
CA VAL A 201 -2.85 -7.05 -10.88
C VAL A 201 -4.26 -7.35 -11.38
N LYS A 202 -4.48 -8.59 -11.75
CA LYS A 202 -5.78 -9.15 -12.14
C LYS A 202 -5.94 -10.54 -11.51
N PRO A 203 -7.01 -10.76 -10.73
CA PRO A 203 -8.04 -9.79 -10.38
C PRO A 203 -7.51 -8.69 -9.43
N ILE A 204 -8.13 -7.50 -9.46
CA ILE A 204 -7.64 -6.32 -8.72
C ILE A 204 -7.64 -6.53 -7.20
N GLU A 205 -8.55 -7.37 -6.71
CA GLU A 205 -8.71 -7.73 -5.31
C GLU A 205 -7.69 -8.74 -4.79
N ASP A 206 -6.84 -9.32 -5.65
CA ASP A 206 -5.79 -10.25 -5.23
C ASP A 206 -4.61 -9.50 -4.59
N HIS A 207 -4.73 -9.25 -3.28
CA HIS A 207 -3.68 -8.58 -2.52
C HIS A 207 -2.38 -9.39 -2.48
N ALA A 208 -2.44 -10.71 -2.45
CA ALA A 208 -1.23 -11.54 -2.47
C ALA A 208 -0.45 -11.38 -3.79
N ALA A 209 -1.15 -11.31 -4.91
CA ALA A 209 -0.54 -11.01 -6.20
C ALA A 209 0.01 -9.57 -6.25
N ALA A 210 -0.66 -8.60 -5.61
CA ALA A 210 -0.17 -7.23 -5.50
C ALA A 210 1.14 -7.17 -4.70
N VAL A 211 1.23 -7.87 -3.57
CA VAL A 211 2.45 -7.98 -2.76
C VAL A 211 3.58 -8.63 -3.55
N ALA A 212 3.34 -9.80 -4.16
CA ALA A 212 4.37 -10.53 -4.91
C ALA A 212 4.90 -9.69 -6.09
N THR A 213 3.99 -9.05 -6.84
CA THR A 213 4.35 -8.17 -7.95
C THR A 213 5.10 -6.93 -7.45
N GLY A 214 4.60 -6.29 -6.40
CA GLY A 214 5.21 -5.11 -5.80
C GLY A 214 6.64 -5.37 -5.30
N GLN A 215 6.86 -6.47 -4.60
CA GLN A 215 8.19 -6.88 -4.15
C GLN A 215 9.16 -7.10 -5.32
N ARG A 216 8.69 -7.75 -6.38
CA ARG A 216 9.50 -7.97 -7.59
C ARG A 216 9.85 -6.65 -8.26
N LEU A 217 8.87 -5.76 -8.47
CA LEU A 217 9.05 -4.47 -9.11
C LEU A 217 9.94 -3.53 -8.27
N ALA A 218 9.74 -3.52 -6.95
CA ALA A 218 10.57 -2.77 -6.02
C ALA A 218 12.05 -3.19 -6.11
N ARG A 219 12.34 -4.50 -6.16
CA ARG A 219 13.71 -4.99 -6.36
C ARG A 219 14.32 -4.53 -7.68
N LEU A 220 13.57 -4.57 -8.77
CA LEU A 220 14.03 -4.10 -10.08
C LEU A 220 14.25 -2.59 -10.09
N PHE A 221 13.34 -1.83 -9.48
CA PHE A 221 13.42 -0.39 -9.34
C PHE A 221 14.67 0.05 -8.55
N VAL A 222 14.91 -0.57 -7.40
CA VAL A 222 16.08 -0.25 -6.58
C VAL A 222 17.38 -0.62 -7.29
N ARG A 223 17.43 -1.75 -8.00
CA ARG A 223 18.60 -2.20 -8.75
C ARG A 223 18.81 -1.45 -10.07
N GLY A 224 17.87 -0.63 -10.52
CA GLY A 224 17.92 0.04 -11.82
C GLY A 224 17.85 -0.93 -13.01
N LYS A 225 17.31 -2.13 -12.80
CA LYS A 225 17.19 -3.20 -13.80
C LYS A 225 15.76 -3.38 -14.28
N TRP A 226 15.06 -2.28 -14.52
CA TRP A 226 13.70 -2.35 -15.04
C TRP A 226 13.69 -3.07 -16.40
N PRO A 227 12.79 -4.02 -16.66
CA PRO A 227 12.65 -4.62 -17.97
C PRO A 227 12.14 -3.52 -18.92
N GLY A 228 13.07 -2.83 -19.56
CA GLY A 228 12.73 -1.75 -20.47
C GLY A 228 11.94 -2.29 -21.65
N VAL A 229 10.92 -1.57 -22.07
CA VAL A 229 10.48 -1.61 -23.46
C VAL A 229 11.75 -1.34 -24.28
N ARG A 230 12.21 -2.33 -25.08
CA ARG A 230 13.31 -2.11 -26.02
C ARG A 230 12.93 -0.87 -26.83
N PRO A 231 13.78 0.15 -26.93
CA PRO A 231 13.50 1.23 -27.88
C PRO A 231 13.30 0.56 -29.23
N PRO A 232 12.34 1.03 -30.05
CA PRO A 232 12.17 0.51 -31.38
C PRO A 232 13.55 0.57 -32.06
N THR A 233 14.05 -0.60 -32.51
CA THR A 233 15.29 -0.66 -33.25
C THR A 233 15.15 0.31 -34.39
N SER A 234 15.91 1.39 -34.38
CA SER A 234 15.96 2.33 -35.49
C SER A 234 16.32 1.50 -36.73
N ARG A 235 15.36 1.27 -37.60
CA ARG A 235 15.64 0.66 -38.89
C ARG A 235 16.61 1.62 -39.59
N ARG A 236 17.85 1.18 -39.73
CA ARG A 236 18.83 1.87 -40.55
C ARG A 236 18.19 2.07 -41.92
N PRO A 237 18.12 3.28 -42.44
CA PRO A 237 17.57 3.48 -43.78
C PRO A 237 18.37 2.64 -44.78
N PRO A 238 17.73 2.06 -45.82
CA PRO A 238 18.44 1.30 -46.84
C PRO A 238 19.47 2.18 -47.46
N ALA A 239 20.68 1.65 -47.66
CA ALA A 239 21.77 2.34 -48.34
C ALA A 239 21.31 2.76 -49.76
N ALA A 240 21.52 4.03 -50.13
CA ALA A 240 21.22 4.53 -51.46
C ALA A 240 22.02 3.74 -52.49
N PRO A 241 21.44 3.42 -53.67
CA PRO A 241 22.15 2.75 -54.73
C PRO A 241 23.31 3.62 -55.23
N ARG A 242 24.51 3.01 -55.27
CA ARG A 242 25.66 3.67 -55.90
C ARG A 242 25.40 3.80 -57.40
N ARG A 243 25.50 4.98 -57.95
CA ARG A 243 25.62 5.27 -59.40
C ARG A 243 27.05 5.04 -59.86
#